data_7d1cce71597b0a52f56f8e2e8b2f5c1b
#
_entry.id   7d1cce71597b0a52f56f8e2e8b2f5c1b
#
_cell.length_a   1.000
_cell.length_b   1.000
_cell.length_c   1.000
_cell.angle_alpha   90.00
_cell.angle_beta   90.00
_cell.angle_gamma   90.00
#
_symmetry.space_group_name_H-M   'P 1'
#
loop_
_entity.id
_entity.type
_entity.pdbx_description
1 polymer ?
#
loop_
_entity_poly.entity_id
_entity_poly.type
_entity_poly.pdbx_seq_one_letter_code
_entity_poly.pdbx_strand_id
1 'polypeptide(L)'
;LIEESIKSLANQGACKMPSLPVDSPEMLSFLKDEPLIECGSELQDWVTCEKAVCNIKPEVIKEKGKITCDYADILRKSDFKLSFGETTRTSGSYTLQSSDFVRAKCWTDSRTERWQGLLIGIRQDEQLRARSGWNKESALNVLMLGFDSLSRNAFQRKLPKAYKYLTKYLAADVLQGYNIVGDGTPQALIPLLTGFTELELPDTRRRMKNTEYVNVYPLIWKEYEKYGYVTAFNEDVPNIGTFSYRLNGFDEQPTDHYMRTYYVAIEAYLSYYKRLCIGAKPRHKVMLDYTRDFMTSYRPSTPRFVFSFHGELSHDSINLVGVADTDLTNWLVELKKSGILNSTILVLMSDHGNRFAEVRNTLQGKQEERLPFFSFTFPDWFKTHHREQYENFRQNLDRLVTPFDVHETLQDILTLQTLKAKQKPAISRAISLFDVIPQNRSCADAYIEPHWCACLNWQPINDTTSSEEVFRSAKTIVDTINHHTERHRGICALLTLDEIRWAARLQPHEGLVRFKQNRDTDGFLGDFSSDAIRAPHDMYQVKLVTNPSKAIYEASVLHDRANNRFRVKLGDISRINKYGEQANCIYERDPEMRKFCYCKE
;
A
#
# COMPACT_ATOMS: atom_id res chain seq x y z
N LEU A 1 -15.55 -14.15 -16.47
CA LEU A 1 -14.59 -13.26 -17.18
C LEU A 1 -13.18 -13.31 -16.56
N ILE A 2 -13.03 -13.20 -15.22
CA ILE A 2 -11.72 -13.35 -14.54
C ILE A 2 -11.22 -14.80 -14.71
N GLU A 3 -12.09 -15.79 -14.45
CA GLU A 3 -11.75 -17.19 -14.64
C GLU A 3 -11.42 -17.56 -16.10
N GLU A 4 -12.09 -16.96 -17.08
CA GLU A 4 -11.80 -17.18 -18.51
C GLU A 4 -10.46 -16.55 -18.92
N SER A 5 -10.12 -15.37 -18.40
CA SER A 5 -8.81 -14.75 -18.62
C SER A 5 -7.68 -15.57 -17.98
N ILE A 6 -7.90 -16.09 -16.77
CA ILE A 6 -6.93 -16.93 -16.06
C ILE A 6 -6.80 -18.29 -16.77
N LYS A 7 -7.90 -18.91 -17.21
CA LYS A 7 -7.87 -20.17 -17.96
C LYS A 7 -7.18 -20.03 -19.32
N SER A 8 -7.28 -18.88 -20.00
CA SER A 8 -6.53 -18.64 -21.25
C SER A 8 -5.02 -18.55 -21.03
N LEU A 9 -4.58 -18.33 -19.79
CA LEU A 9 -3.19 -18.20 -19.36
C LEU A 9 -2.66 -19.45 -18.64
N ALA A 10 -3.51 -20.43 -18.37
CA ALA A 10 -3.14 -21.67 -17.66
C ALA A 10 -2.00 -22.46 -18.33
N ASN A 11 -1.58 -22.07 -19.51
CA ASN A 11 -0.48 -22.63 -20.27
C ASN A 11 0.80 -21.78 -20.19
N GLN A 12 0.91 -20.80 -19.29
CA GLN A 12 2.16 -20.08 -19.08
C GLN A 12 3.06 -20.89 -18.15
N GLY A 13 4.31 -21.06 -18.55
CA GLY A 13 5.33 -21.69 -17.72
C GLY A 13 5.63 -20.88 -16.46
N ALA A 14 6.57 -21.35 -15.64
CA ALA A 14 7.02 -20.70 -14.41
C ALA A 14 7.25 -19.21 -14.58
N CYS A 15 6.85 -18.44 -13.58
CA CYS A 15 7.14 -17.00 -13.53
C CYS A 15 8.66 -16.76 -13.45
N LYS A 16 9.22 -16.11 -14.45
CA LYS A 16 10.61 -15.67 -14.46
C LYS A 16 10.64 -14.16 -14.20
N MET A 17 11.06 -13.77 -13.00
CA MET A 17 11.15 -12.35 -12.64
C MET A 17 12.10 -11.59 -13.56
N PRO A 18 11.74 -10.37 -14.01
CA PRO A 18 12.63 -9.56 -14.81
C PRO A 18 13.85 -9.09 -13.99
N SER A 19 15.02 -9.11 -14.60
CA SER A 19 16.23 -8.50 -14.03
C SER A 19 16.16 -7.00 -14.28
N LEU A 20 15.95 -6.22 -13.21
CA LEU A 20 15.85 -4.76 -13.28
C LEU A 20 17.06 -4.14 -12.58
N PRO A 21 17.99 -3.50 -13.31
CA PRO A 21 19.14 -2.84 -12.68
C PRO A 21 18.70 -1.67 -11.82
N VAL A 22 19.31 -1.55 -10.63
CA VAL A 22 19.00 -0.45 -9.69
C VAL A 22 19.47 0.89 -10.26
N ASP A 23 20.60 0.89 -10.93
CA ASP A 23 21.37 2.05 -11.37
C ASP A 23 21.36 2.26 -12.90
N SER A 24 20.31 1.81 -13.61
CA SER A 24 20.23 2.05 -15.05
C SER A 24 20.23 3.56 -15.36
N PRO A 25 21.01 4.01 -16.37
CA PRO A 25 21.09 5.44 -16.70
C PRO A 25 19.73 6.08 -17.00
N GLU A 26 18.81 5.34 -17.65
CA GLU A 26 17.46 5.80 -17.91
C GLU A 26 16.72 6.13 -16.61
N MET A 27 16.77 5.22 -15.63
CA MET A 27 16.08 5.43 -14.35
C MET A 27 16.72 6.53 -13.51
N LEU A 28 18.06 6.62 -13.53
CA LEU A 28 18.78 7.65 -12.80
C LEU A 28 18.50 9.06 -13.35
N SER A 29 18.16 9.20 -14.63
CA SER A 29 17.84 10.50 -15.23
C SER A 29 16.59 11.18 -14.63
N PHE A 30 15.69 10.43 -14.00
CA PHE A 30 14.51 10.95 -13.31
C PHE A 30 14.77 11.32 -11.85
N LEU A 31 15.93 10.92 -11.31
CA LEU A 31 16.23 11.13 -9.91
C LEU A 31 16.88 12.47 -9.67
N LYS A 32 16.47 13.12 -8.62
CA LYS A 32 17.08 14.33 -8.08
C LYS A 32 17.00 14.32 -6.57
N ASP A 33 17.92 15.02 -5.94
CA ASP A 33 17.87 15.23 -4.49
C ASP A 33 16.87 16.34 -4.17
N GLU A 34 16.11 16.11 -3.12
CA GLU A 34 15.20 17.10 -2.57
C GLU A 34 15.80 17.69 -1.29
N PRO A 35 15.58 18.99 -1.03
CA PRO A 35 16.09 19.61 0.18
C PRO A 35 15.46 18.98 1.43
N LEU A 36 16.22 18.91 2.52
CA LEU A 36 15.69 18.43 3.79
C LEU A 36 14.50 19.27 4.26
N ILE A 37 13.57 18.61 4.95
CA ILE A 37 12.37 19.29 5.47
C ILE A 37 12.77 20.09 6.71
N GLU A 38 12.68 21.41 6.62
CA GLU A 38 12.89 22.32 7.73
C GLU A 38 11.56 22.78 8.31
N CYS A 39 11.26 22.34 9.53
CA CYS A 39 9.99 22.63 10.21
C CYS A 39 10.08 23.80 11.20
N GLY A 40 11.25 24.41 11.34
CA GLY A 40 11.48 25.51 12.28
C GLY A 40 12.22 25.07 13.55
N SER A 41 12.27 25.96 14.54
CA SER A 41 12.96 25.70 15.81
C SER A 41 12.13 24.75 16.71
N GLU A 42 12.80 23.87 17.43
CA GLU A 42 12.16 23.02 18.45
C GLU A 42 11.43 23.81 19.56
N LEU A 43 11.86 25.04 19.83
CA LEU A 43 11.22 25.96 20.79
C LEU A 43 9.89 26.53 20.26
N GLN A 44 9.60 26.37 18.98
CA GLN A 44 8.31 26.74 18.39
C GLN A 44 7.15 25.95 19.04
N ASP A 45 7.39 24.69 19.45
CA ASP A 45 6.42 23.87 20.14
C ASP A 45 6.63 23.99 21.67
N TRP A 46 5.64 24.51 22.38
CA TRP A 46 5.71 24.73 23.82
C TRP A 46 5.49 23.47 24.65
N VAL A 47 4.77 22.51 24.10
CA VAL A 47 4.38 21.26 24.78
C VAL A 47 4.87 20.07 23.95
N THR A 48 5.33 19.03 24.62
CA THR A 48 5.62 17.73 24.04
C THR A 48 4.94 16.63 24.85
N CYS A 49 4.49 15.57 24.17
CA CYS A 49 4.00 14.37 24.85
C CYS A 49 5.05 13.26 24.72
N GLU A 50 5.31 12.59 25.82
CA GLU A 50 6.08 11.36 25.89
C GLU A 50 5.12 10.24 26.37
N LYS A 51 4.85 9.27 25.51
CA LYS A 51 3.79 8.28 25.71
C LYS A 51 2.48 8.96 26.10
N ALA A 52 1.96 8.75 27.32
CA ALA A 52 0.70 9.30 27.77
C ALA A 52 0.79 10.69 28.42
N VAL A 53 1.99 11.18 28.72
CA VAL A 53 2.17 12.39 29.53
C VAL A 53 2.67 13.54 28.67
N CYS A 54 1.89 14.63 28.65
CA CYS A 54 2.22 15.86 27.94
C CYS A 54 2.74 16.89 28.93
N ASN A 55 3.92 17.45 28.66
CA ASN A 55 4.60 18.42 29.50
C ASN A 55 4.93 19.70 28.75
N ILE A 56 4.85 20.84 29.41
CA ILE A 56 5.42 22.08 28.91
C ILE A 56 6.94 21.91 28.94
N LYS A 57 7.63 22.25 27.85
CA LYS A 57 9.07 22.10 27.74
C LYS A 57 9.78 23.02 28.76
N PRO A 58 10.77 22.50 29.53
CA PRO A 58 11.50 23.29 30.53
C PRO A 58 12.15 24.53 29.93
N GLU A 59 12.67 24.43 28.70
CA GLU A 59 13.33 25.52 27.98
C GLU A 59 12.36 26.68 27.72
N VAL A 60 11.11 26.35 27.36
CA VAL A 60 10.06 27.34 27.12
C VAL A 60 9.64 28.03 28.43
N ILE A 61 9.56 27.27 29.53
CA ILE A 61 9.30 27.86 30.86
C ILE A 61 10.45 28.81 31.27
N LYS A 62 11.70 28.41 30.98
CA LYS A 62 12.87 29.24 31.29
C LYS A 62 12.90 30.54 30.49
N GLU A 63 12.48 30.51 29.25
CA GLU A 63 12.46 31.68 28.35
C GLU A 63 11.25 32.59 28.61
N LYS A 64 10.07 32.01 28.81
CA LYS A 64 8.79 32.74 28.80
C LYS A 64 8.11 32.89 30.18
N GLY A 65 8.69 32.29 31.21
CA GLY A 65 8.13 32.26 32.56
C GLY A 65 7.01 31.23 32.72
N LYS A 66 6.10 31.50 33.65
CA LYS A 66 4.99 30.60 33.95
C LYS A 66 3.99 30.54 32.79
N ILE A 67 3.67 29.32 32.40
CA ILE A 67 2.74 29.01 31.28
C ILE A 67 1.54 28.25 31.84
N THR A 68 0.36 28.60 31.37
CA THR A 68 -0.88 27.87 31.63
C THR A 68 -1.43 27.33 30.31
N CYS A 69 -1.89 26.09 30.30
CA CYS A 69 -2.46 25.45 29.12
C CYS A 69 -3.87 24.92 29.36
N ASP A 70 -4.71 25.04 28.37
CA ASP A 70 -5.98 24.34 28.24
C ASP A 70 -5.77 23.14 27.31
N TYR A 71 -6.01 21.93 27.84
CA TYR A 71 -5.96 20.68 27.11
C TYR A 71 -7.37 20.15 26.83
N ALA A 72 -7.63 19.70 25.62
CA ALA A 72 -8.88 19.04 25.24
C ALA A 72 -8.59 17.86 24.30
N ASP A 73 -8.97 16.67 24.73
CA ASP A 73 -8.80 15.45 23.93
C ASP A 73 -9.51 15.58 22.58
N ILE A 74 -8.90 15.05 21.53
CA ILE A 74 -9.47 15.02 20.18
C ILE A 74 -10.18 13.67 20.02
N LEU A 75 -11.51 13.71 19.95
CA LEU A 75 -12.35 12.53 19.95
C LEU A 75 -12.88 12.24 18.55
N ARG A 76 -12.78 11.00 18.11
CA ARG A 76 -13.36 10.52 16.86
C ARG A 76 -14.90 10.53 16.95
N LYS A 77 -15.58 11.06 15.95
CA LYS A 77 -17.02 10.91 15.72
C LYS A 77 -17.30 10.02 14.50
N SER A 78 -16.44 10.08 13.51
CA SER A 78 -16.40 9.21 12.34
C SER A 78 -15.03 9.37 11.65
N ASP A 79 -14.78 8.66 10.56
CA ASP A 79 -13.56 8.87 9.76
C ASP A 79 -13.44 10.28 9.13
N PHE A 80 -14.50 11.06 9.18
CA PHE A 80 -14.58 12.40 8.55
C PHE A 80 -14.90 13.52 9.55
N LYS A 81 -15.21 13.20 10.81
CA LYS A 81 -15.63 14.16 11.81
C LYS A 81 -15.00 13.86 13.16
N LEU A 82 -14.64 14.92 13.86
CA LEU A 82 -14.14 14.86 15.23
C LEU A 82 -14.87 15.86 16.15
N SER A 83 -14.67 15.71 17.45
CA SER A 83 -15.06 16.67 18.47
C SER A 83 -13.92 16.85 19.47
N PHE A 84 -14.03 17.86 20.33
CA PHE A 84 -13.11 18.04 21.46
C PHE A 84 -13.82 17.62 22.74
N GLY A 85 -13.10 16.95 23.62
CA GLY A 85 -13.53 16.59 24.96
C GLY A 85 -13.58 17.80 25.90
N GLU A 86 -13.81 17.53 27.19
CA GLU A 86 -13.76 18.54 28.22
C GLU A 86 -12.38 19.19 28.32
N THR A 87 -12.36 20.48 28.64
CA THR A 87 -11.12 21.24 28.73
C THR A 87 -10.55 21.16 30.14
N THR A 88 -9.34 20.67 30.28
CA THR A 88 -8.57 20.66 31.51
C THR A 88 -7.54 21.77 31.50
N ARG A 89 -7.61 22.69 32.48
CA ARG A 89 -6.65 23.78 32.62
C ARG A 89 -5.58 23.41 33.65
N THR A 90 -4.32 23.51 33.25
CA THR A 90 -3.18 23.24 34.14
C THR A 90 -1.93 24.01 33.72
N SER A 91 -1.05 24.29 34.70
CA SER A 91 0.33 24.74 34.46
C SER A 91 1.37 23.60 34.66
N GLY A 92 0.89 22.41 34.94
CA GLY A 92 1.68 21.19 35.08
C GLY A 92 1.50 20.25 33.89
N SER A 93 1.68 18.96 34.14
CA SER A 93 1.50 17.89 33.15
C SER A 93 0.02 17.62 32.87
N TYR A 94 -0.24 17.08 31.69
CA TYR A 94 -1.55 16.52 31.28
C TYR A 94 -1.37 15.06 30.86
N THR A 95 -2.22 14.16 31.36
CA THR A 95 -2.17 12.75 31.01
C THR A 95 -3.30 12.40 30.06
N LEU A 96 -2.96 11.82 28.91
CA LEU A 96 -3.91 11.32 27.91
C LEU A 96 -4.67 10.10 28.48
N GLN A 97 -5.98 10.15 28.47
CA GLN A 97 -6.86 9.11 28.98
C GLN A 97 -7.88 8.63 27.94
N SER A 98 -8.66 9.53 27.38
CA SER A 98 -9.77 9.22 26.46
C SER A 98 -9.34 9.13 24.99
N SER A 99 -8.22 9.74 24.65
CA SER A 99 -7.68 9.78 23.27
C SER A 99 -6.16 9.79 23.29
N ASP A 100 -5.57 9.29 22.20
CA ASP A 100 -4.13 9.43 21.94
C ASP A 100 -3.76 10.85 21.50
N PHE A 101 -4.74 11.71 21.26
CA PHE A 101 -4.60 13.00 20.63
C PHE A 101 -5.21 14.09 21.47
N VAL A 102 -4.50 15.22 21.59
CA VAL A 102 -4.97 16.34 22.41
C VAL A 102 -4.64 17.67 21.74
N ARG A 103 -5.57 18.61 21.80
CA ARG A 103 -5.33 20.01 21.48
C ARG A 103 -4.89 20.74 22.75
N ALA A 104 -3.73 21.40 22.69
CA ALA A 104 -3.26 22.29 23.74
C ALA A 104 -3.32 23.74 23.27
N LYS A 105 -3.85 24.64 24.11
CA LYS A 105 -3.82 26.09 23.95
C LYS A 105 -3.13 26.67 25.17
N CYS A 106 -1.97 27.28 24.99
CA CYS A 106 -1.14 27.77 26.08
C CYS A 106 -0.92 29.27 25.98
N TRP A 107 -0.68 29.91 27.13
CA TRP A 107 -0.36 31.32 27.24
C TRP A 107 0.55 31.59 28.44
N THR A 108 1.30 32.69 28.36
CA THR A 108 2.08 33.23 29.48
C THR A 108 1.17 33.96 30.50
N ASP A 109 1.61 34.14 31.74
CA ASP A 109 0.84 34.85 32.79
C ASP A 109 0.41 36.26 32.33
N SER A 110 1.26 36.96 31.57
CA SER A 110 0.93 38.26 30.96
C SER A 110 -0.09 38.16 29.82
N ARG A 111 -0.39 36.97 29.32
CA ARG A 111 -1.22 36.69 28.14
C ARG A 111 -0.76 37.38 26.85
N THR A 112 0.45 37.91 26.83
CA THR A 112 1.04 38.56 25.65
C THR A 112 1.47 37.53 24.60
N GLU A 113 1.90 36.36 25.02
CA GLU A 113 2.28 35.29 24.14
C GLU A 113 1.31 34.12 24.27
N ARG A 114 1.00 33.51 23.15
CA ARG A 114 0.09 32.36 23.03
C ARG A 114 0.64 31.34 22.06
N TRP A 115 0.36 30.09 22.34
CA TRP A 115 0.68 28.96 21.47
C TRP A 115 -0.51 28.00 21.39
N GLN A 116 -0.68 27.36 20.24
CA GLN A 116 -1.63 26.27 20.07
C GLN A 116 -0.96 25.16 19.27
N GLY A 117 -1.13 23.92 19.73
CA GLY A 117 -0.65 22.73 19.05
C GLY A 117 -1.65 21.58 19.15
N LEU A 118 -1.52 20.65 18.22
CA LEU A 118 -2.17 19.34 18.26
C LEU A 118 -1.08 18.30 18.55
N LEU A 119 -1.22 17.62 19.67
CA LEU A 119 -0.22 16.72 20.22
C LEU A 119 -0.70 15.28 20.12
N ILE A 120 0.24 14.38 20.11
CA ILE A 120 0.04 12.95 19.94
C ILE A 120 0.86 12.18 20.98
N GLY A 121 0.27 11.12 21.54
CA GLY A 121 0.90 10.18 22.44
C GLY A 121 0.13 8.88 22.49
N ILE A 122 0.40 8.03 23.48
CA ILE A 122 -0.33 6.76 23.68
C ILE A 122 -1.07 6.85 25.00
N ARG A 123 -2.39 6.91 24.96
CA ARG A 123 -3.25 7.06 26.14
C ARG A 123 -3.04 5.93 27.16
N GLN A 124 -3.31 6.26 28.41
CA GLN A 124 -3.37 5.26 29.48
C GLN A 124 -4.74 4.57 29.46
N ASP A 125 -4.75 3.33 29.00
CA ASP A 125 -5.93 2.48 28.96
C ASP A 125 -5.61 1.18 29.71
N GLU A 126 -6.19 1.03 30.89
CA GLU A 126 -5.92 -0.13 31.75
C GLU A 126 -6.46 -1.43 31.17
N GLN A 127 -7.56 -1.39 30.42
CA GLN A 127 -8.13 -2.58 29.79
C GLN A 127 -7.20 -3.11 28.70
N LEU A 128 -6.65 -2.20 27.86
CA LEU A 128 -5.67 -2.58 26.85
C LEU A 128 -4.37 -3.07 27.50
N ARG A 129 -3.94 -2.44 28.59
CA ARG A 129 -2.73 -2.85 29.34
C ARG A 129 -2.89 -4.20 30.06
N ALA A 130 -4.10 -4.58 30.39
CA ALA A 130 -4.41 -5.87 31.00
C ALA A 130 -4.47 -7.03 30.00
N ARG A 131 -4.55 -6.74 28.69
CA ARG A 131 -4.54 -7.78 27.65
C ARG A 131 -3.24 -8.58 27.73
N SER A 132 -3.35 -9.87 27.60
CA SER A 132 -2.23 -10.81 27.52
C SER A 132 -2.49 -11.79 26.39
N GLY A 133 -1.45 -12.07 25.62
CA GLY A 133 -1.50 -13.11 24.58
C GLY A 133 -1.67 -14.52 25.21
N TRP A 134 -1.97 -15.48 24.38
CA TRP A 134 -2.12 -16.90 24.76
C TRP A 134 -0.86 -17.46 25.40
N ASN A 135 0.31 -17.02 24.93
CA ASN A 135 1.60 -17.41 25.49
C ASN A 135 2.24 -16.20 26.19
N LYS A 136 2.25 -16.22 27.52
CA LYS A 136 2.80 -15.14 28.35
C LYS A 136 4.32 -14.97 28.23
N GLU A 137 5.03 -16.01 27.74
CA GLU A 137 6.48 -16.04 27.73
C GLU A 137 7.12 -15.65 26.39
N SER A 138 6.38 -15.74 25.27
CA SER A 138 6.92 -15.53 23.92
C SER A 138 5.96 -14.83 22.95
N ALA A 139 5.28 -13.77 23.39
CA ALA A 139 4.42 -13.01 22.51
C ALA A 139 5.22 -12.36 21.37
N LEU A 140 4.96 -12.80 20.14
CA LEU A 140 5.58 -12.26 18.93
C LEU A 140 4.75 -11.09 18.43
N ASN A 141 5.32 -9.90 18.43
CA ASN A 141 4.69 -8.71 17.90
C ASN A 141 4.85 -8.65 16.37
N VAL A 142 3.95 -7.92 15.72
CA VAL A 142 4.06 -7.59 14.30
C VAL A 142 4.03 -6.08 14.13
N LEU A 143 5.09 -5.53 13.55
CA LEU A 143 5.20 -4.13 13.19
C LEU A 143 5.35 -4.02 11.67
N MET A 144 4.32 -3.49 11.02
CA MET A 144 4.33 -3.21 9.59
C MET A 144 4.42 -1.70 9.36
N LEU A 145 5.43 -1.27 8.59
CA LEU A 145 5.57 0.11 8.12
C LEU A 145 5.61 0.10 6.60
N GLY A 146 4.65 0.75 5.97
CA GLY A 146 4.55 0.90 4.53
C GLY A 146 4.80 2.33 4.06
N PHE A 147 5.39 2.45 2.86
CA PHE A 147 5.43 3.69 2.09
C PHE A 147 4.64 3.48 0.80
N ASP A 148 3.75 4.41 0.49
CA ASP A 148 2.96 4.39 -0.75
C ASP A 148 3.87 4.55 -1.98
N SER A 149 3.58 3.83 -3.05
CA SER A 149 4.16 4.03 -4.37
C SER A 149 5.70 3.86 -4.47
N LEU A 150 6.30 2.96 -3.71
CA LEU A 150 7.75 2.77 -3.65
C LEU A 150 8.19 1.40 -4.14
N SER A 151 8.71 1.30 -5.38
CA SER A 151 9.24 0.06 -5.93
C SER A 151 10.45 -0.45 -5.13
N ARG A 152 10.76 -1.75 -5.27
CA ARG A 152 11.95 -2.34 -4.63
C ARG A 152 13.23 -1.58 -4.99
N ASN A 153 13.40 -1.22 -6.27
CA ASN A 153 14.58 -0.51 -6.71
C ASN A 153 14.55 0.98 -6.31
N ALA A 154 13.38 1.62 -6.32
CA ALA A 154 13.24 2.99 -5.86
C ALA A 154 13.58 3.13 -4.36
N PHE A 155 13.19 2.15 -3.54
CA PHE A 155 13.60 2.10 -2.12
C PHE A 155 15.13 2.08 -1.98
N GLN A 156 15.83 1.27 -2.77
CA GLN A 156 17.29 1.20 -2.74
C GLN A 156 17.96 2.50 -3.18
N ARG A 157 17.40 3.18 -4.20
CA ARG A 157 17.93 4.44 -4.74
C ARG A 157 17.72 5.62 -3.80
N LYS A 158 16.53 5.71 -3.19
CA LYS A 158 16.10 6.90 -2.44
C LYS A 158 16.27 6.78 -0.93
N LEU A 159 16.36 5.56 -0.40
CA LEU A 159 16.56 5.26 1.01
C LEU A 159 17.79 4.36 1.23
N PRO A 160 18.97 4.72 0.68
CA PRO A 160 20.13 3.84 0.66
C PRO A 160 20.73 3.58 2.05
N LYS A 161 20.67 4.54 2.99
CA LYS A 161 21.13 4.34 4.37
C LYS A 161 20.23 3.39 5.12
N ALA A 162 18.90 3.59 5.00
CA ALA A 162 17.90 2.71 5.60
C ALA A 162 17.99 1.30 5.01
N TYR A 163 18.09 1.16 3.69
CA TYR A 163 18.26 -0.13 3.03
C TYR A 163 19.53 -0.85 3.50
N LYS A 164 20.65 -0.14 3.58
CA LYS A 164 21.92 -0.70 4.09
C LYS A 164 21.79 -1.14 5.54
N TYR A 165 21.15 -0.33 6.39
CA TYR A 165 20.96 -0.69 7.80
C TYR A 165 20.06 -1.91 7.94
N LEU A 166 18.95 -1.93 7.21
CA LEU A 166 17.97 -3.00 7.18
C LEU A 166 18.61 -4.35 6.77
N THR A 167 19.36 -4.35 5.66
CA THR A 167 19.92 -5.60 5.10
C THR A 167 21.21 -6.06 5.81
N LYS A 168 22.10 -5.13 6.18
CA LYS A 168 23.40 -5.50 6.76
C LYS A 168 23.40 -5.61 8.28
N TYR A 169 22.61 -4.78 8.99
CA TYR A 169 22.64 -4.72 10.45
C TYR A 169 21.42 -5.38 11.10
N LEU A 170 20.28 -5.38 10.45
CA LEU A 170 19.08 -6.08 10.90
C LEU A 170 18.91 -7.45 10.24
N ALA A 171 19.73 -7.79 9.24
CA ALA A 171 19.64 -9.02 8.47
C ALA A 171 18.23 -9.30 7.93
N ALA A 172 17.60 -8.24 7.39
CA ALA A 172 16.29 -8.36 6.79
C ALA A 172 16.33 -9.14 5.48
N ASP A 173 15.34 -9.97 5.30
CA ASP A 173 15.09 -10.73 4.08
C ASP A 173 14.18 -9.92 3.15
N VAL A 174 14.67 -9.61 1.93
CA VAL A 174 13.95 -8.80 0.94
C VAL A 174 13.35 -9.70 -0.13
N LEU A 175 12.03 -9.66 -0.33
CA LEU A 175 11.34 -10.40 -1.37
C LEU A 175 11.71 -9.82 -2.74
N GLN A 176 12.28 -10.65 -3.61
CA GLN A 176 12.67 -10.27 -4.97
C GLN A 176 11.50 -10.38 -5.96
N GLY A 177 10.56 -11.28 -5.68
CA GLY A 177 9.45 -11.64 -6.54
C GLY A 177 8.08 -11.21 -6.02
N TYR A 178 7.98 -10.25 -5.10
CA TYR A 178 6.69 -9.73 -4.67
C TYR A 178 6.04 -8.92 -5.78
N ASN A 179 4.87 -9.36 -6.25
CA ASN A 179 4.12 -8.79 -7.38
C ASN A 179 2.73 -8.31 -6.94
N ILE A 180 2.34 -7.12 -7.37
CA ILE A 180 0.98 -6.60 -7.14
C ILE A 180 -0.07 -7.45 -7.86
N VAL A 181 -1.33 -7.33 -7.42
CA VAL A 181 -2.46 -8.07 -8.01
C VAL A 181 -3.53 -7.17 -8.65
N GLY A 182 -3.31 -5.85 -8.64
CA GLY A 182 -4.25 -4.89 -9.21
C GLY A 182 -3.78 -3.44 -9.15
N ASP A 183 -4.66 -2.51 -9.55
CA ASP A 183 -4.38 -1.10 -9.79
C ASP A 183 -4.46 -0.27 -8.50
N GLY A 184 -3.32 0.05 -7.89
CA GLY A 184 -3.20 1.03 -6.81
C GLY A 184 -3.41 0.48 -5.40
N THR A 185 -3.39 1.40 -4.45
CA THR A 185 -3.34 1.11 -3.02
C THR A 185 -4.46 0.19 -2.51
N PRO A 186 -5.76 0.38 -2.84
CA PRO A 186 -6.79 -0.54 -2.36
C PRO A 186 -6.61 -1.96 -2.88
N GLN A 187 -6.24 -2.15 -4.16
CA GLN A 187 -6.03 -3.46 -4.76
C GLN A 187 -4.75 -4.15 -4.29
N ALA A 188 -3.83 -3.43 -3.66
CA ALA A 188 -2.67 -3.98 -2.99
C ALA A 188 -2.95 -4.29 -1.51
N LEU A 189 -3.53 -3.33 -0.76
CA LEU A 189 -3.71 -3.44 0.68
C LEU A 189 -4.94 -4.26 1.09
N ILE A 190 -6.04 -4.26 0.33
CA ILE A 190 -7.20 -5.09 0.66
C ILE A 190 -6.81 -6.58 0.64
N PRO A 191 -6.17 -7.14 -0.41
CA PRO A 191 -5.71 -8.52 -0.39
C PRO A 191 -4.70 -8.82 0.73
N LEU A 192 -3.78 -7.89 0.99
CA LEU A 192 -2.80 -8.01 2.06
C LEU A 192 -3.47 -8.11 3.45
N LEU A 193 -4.50 -7.29 3.69
CA LEU A 193 -5.13 -7.16 5.00
C LEU A 193 -6.35 -8.05 5.19
N THR A 194 -6.90 -8.66 4.13
CA THR A 194 -8.13 -9.48 4.20
C THR A 194 -7.99 -10.87 3.59
N GLY A 195 -7.00 -11.13 2.72
CA GLY A 195 -6.88 -12.35 1.92
C GLY A 195 -7.85 -12.41 0.71
N PHE A 196 -8.64 -11.36 0.48
CA PHE A 196 -9.64 -11.29 -0.58
C PHE A 196 -9.38 -10.09 -1.51
N THR A 197 -9.81 -10.20 -2.75
CA THR A 197 -9.92 -9.03 -3.64
C THR A 197 -11.11 -8.15 -3.23
N GLU A 198 -11.10 -6.87 -3.62
CA GLU A 198 -12.23 -5.97 -3.34
C GLU A 198 -13.57 -6.51 -3.92
N LEU A 199 -13.52 -7.20 -5.08
CA LEU A 199 -14.71 -7.75 -5.73
C LEU A 199 -15.31 -8.98 -5.03
N GLU A 200 -14.56 -9.64 -4.17
CA GLU A 200 -15.02 -10.79 -3.38
C GLU A 200 -15.63 -10.36 -2.04
N LEU A 201 -15.51 -9.07 -1.69
CA LEU A 201 -15.99 -8.51 -0.44
C LEU A 201 -17.30 -7.72 -0.66
N PRO A 202 -18.09 -7.49 0.41
CA PRO A 202 -19.24 -6.62 0.34
C PRO A 202 -18.90 -5.24 -0.22
N ASP A 203 -19.81 -4.65 -0.99
CA ASP A 203 -19.60 -3.32 -1.57
C ASP A 203 -19.56 -2.25 -0.48
N THR A 204 -18.42 -1.56 -0.36
CA THR A 204 -18.20 -0.48 0.61
C THR A 204 -17.85 0.85 -0.07
N ARG A 205 -18.09 0.97 -1.39
CA ARG A 205 -17.74 2.16 -2.17
C ARG A 205 -18.52 3.38 -1.70
N ARG A 206 -17.78 4.44 -1.46
CA ARG A 206 -18.34 5.72 -1.03
C ARG A 206 -19.19 6.34 -2.14
N ARG A 207 -20.28 6.99 -1.76
CA ARG A 207 -21.22 7.67 -2.68
C ARG A 207 -22.05 6.74 -3.57
N MET A 208 -22.00 5.45 -3.30
CA MET A 208 -22.90 4.48 -3.91
C MET A 208 -24.07 4.19 -2.98
N LYS A 209 -25.23 3.83 -3.54
CA LYS A 209 -26.40 3.45 -2.71
C LYS A 209 -26.28 2.02 -2.20
N ASN A 210 -26.76 1.79 -0.99
CA ASN A 210 -26.81 0.46 -0.36
C ASN A 210 -25.43 -0.20 -0.19
N THR A 211 -24.43 0.58 0.17
CA THR A 211 -23.07 0.10 0.45
C THR A 211 -22.78 0.14 1.94
N GLU A 212 -21.95 -0.79 2.40
CA GLU A 212 -21.56 -0.96 3.78
C GLU A 212 -20.35 -0.10 4.17
N TYR A 213 -20.07 0.00 5.46
CA TYR A 213 -18.77 0.47 5.97
C TYR A 213 -17.72 -0.64 5.89
N VAL A 214 -16.44 -0.25 5.83
CA VAL A 214 -15.34 -1.21 5.73
C VAL A 214 -15.23 -2.13 6.96
N ASN A 215 -15.93 -1.84 8.03
CA ASN A 215 -16.02 -2.71 9.21
C ASN A 215 -16.52 -4.13 8.90
N VAL A 216 -17.24 -4.35 7.78
CA VAL A 216 -17.67 -5.69 7.36
C VAL A 216 -16.52 -6.55 6.81
N TYR A 217 -15.38 -5.95 6.46
CA TYR A 217 -14.23 -6.68 5.93
C TYR A 217 -13.55 -7.53 7.02
N PRO A 218 -13.05 -8.73 6.68
CA PRO A 218 -12.30 -9.60 7.58
C PRO A 218 -10.85 -9.12 7.72
N LEU A 219 -10.65 -7.91 8.23
CA LEU A 219 -9.34 -7.30 8.38
C LEU A 219 -8.47 -8.06 9.37
N ILE A 220 -7.21 -8.30 9.02
CA ILE A 220 -6.28 -9.15 9.76
C ILE A 220 -6.13 -8.72 11.23
N TRP A 221 -6.14 -7.43 11.54
CA TRP A 221 -6.02 -6.95 12.92
C TRP A 221 -7.17 -7.38 13.83
N LYS A 222 -8.38 -7.68 13.27
CA LYS A 222 -9.48 -8.27 14.05
C LYS A 222 -9.17 -9.69 14.50
N GLU A 223 -8.46 -10.46 13.66
CA GLU A 223 -7.98 -11.79 14.07
C GLU A 223 -6.93 -11.66 15.16
N TYR A 224 -5.96 -10.74 15.01
CA TYR A 224 -4.96 -10.49 16.05
C TYR A 224 -5.60 -10.07 17.38
N GLU A 225 -6.63 -9.21 17.35
CA GLU A 225 -7.36 -8.78 18.55
C GLU A 225 -7.99 -9.96 19.31
N LYS A 226 -8.57 -10.96 18.60
CA LYS A 226 -9.12 -12.18 19.21
C LYS A 226 -8.06 -12.98 19.98
N TYR A 227 -6.80 -12.83 19.61
CA TYR A 227 -5.66 -13.46 20.31
C TYR A 227 -5.01 -12.56 21.37
N GLY A 228 -5.69 -11.49 21.77
CA GLY A 228 -5.26 -10.60 22.85
C GLY A 228 -4.24 -9.53 22.44
N TYR A 229 -4.01 -9.33 21.15
CA TYR A 229 -3.14 -8.25 20.68
C TYR A 229 -3.81 -6.89 20.91
N VAL A 230 -2.99 -5.91 21.27
CA VAL A 230 -3.35 -4.49 21.11
C VAL A 230 -3.00 -4.08 19.69
N THR A 231 -3.96 -3.43 19.03
CA THR A 231 -3.91 -3.16 17.59
C THR A 231 -3.81 -1.67 17.29
N ALA A 232 -3.08 -1.32 16.22
CA ALA A 232 -3.01 0.05 15.73
C ALA A 232 -3.03 0.10 14.20
N PHE A 233 -3.77 1.06 13.65
CA PHE A 233 -3.76 1.42 12.24
C PHE A 233 -3.45 2.92 12.08
N ASN A 234 -2.38 3.24 11.34
CA ASN A 234 -1.85 4.58 11.18
C ASN A 234 -1.74 4.91 9.69
N GLU A 235 -2.34 6.02 9.26
CA GLU A 235 -2.28 6.51 7.88
C GLU A 235 -2.22 8.03 7.91
N ASP A 236 -1.26 8.65 7.18
CA ASP A 236 -0.92 10.06 7.36
C ASP A 236 -1.68 11.03 6.46
N VAL A 237 -2.27 10.59 5.36
CA VAL A 237 -2.97 11.45 4.40
C VAL A 237 -4.47 11.13 4.37
N PRO A 238 -5.29 11.79 5.22
CA PRO A 238 -6.70 11.43 5.36
C PRO A 238 -7.52 11.63 4.08
N ASN A 239 -7.09 12.53 3.18
CA ASN A 239 -7.81 12.85 1.95
C ASN A 239 -7.65 11.79 0.84
N ILE A 240 -6.62 10.95 0.92
CA ILE A 240 -6.38 9.83 -0.01
C ILE A 240 -6.29 8.48 0.72
N GLY A 241 -6.81 8.42 1.95
CA GLY A 241 -6.73 7.22 2.80
C GLY A 241 -7.31 5.98 2.12
N THR A 242 -6.62 4.86 2.31
CA THR A 242 -6.90 3.55 1.69
C THR A 242 -8.38 3.18 1.74
N PHE A 243 -8.98 3.29 2.92
CA PHE A 243 -10.37 2.87 3.17
C PHE A 243 -11.38 4.03 3.18
N SER A 244 -10.95 5.28 2.99
CA SER A 244 -11.82 6.45 3.15
C SER A 244 -11.86 7.40 1.96
N TYR A 245 -11.01 7.19 0.96
CA TYR A 245 -11.04 7.96 -0.29
C TYR A 245 -12.11 7.45 -1.25
N ARG A 246 -12.02 6.17 -1.65
CA ARG A 246 -12.98 5.50 -2.52
C ARG A 246 -14.08 4.76 -1.75
N LEU A 247 -13.78 4.31 -0.54
CA LEU A 247 -14.66 3.51 0.30
C LEU A 247 -15.27 4.36 1.42
N ASN A 248 -16.30 3.85 2.08
CA ASN A 248 -17.05 4.57 3.12
C ASN A 248 -16.23 4.81 4.41
N GLY A 249 -15.04 4.23 4.52
CA GLY A 249 -14.29 4.24 5.78
C GLY A 249 -14.92 3.33 6.82
N PHE A 250 -14.61 3.64 8.08
CA PHE A 250 -15.09 2.87 9.22
C PHE A 250 -16.16 3.66 9.97
N ASP A 251 -17.29 3.03 10.33
CA ASP A 251 -18.27 3.58 11.27
C ASP A 251 -17.76 3.46 12.71
N GLU A 252 -17.34 2.29 13.13
CA GLU A 252 -16.64 2.07 14.39
C GLU A 252 -15.12 2.10 14.17
N GLN A 253 -14.38 2.52 15.21
CA GLN A 253 -12.92 2.57 15.15
C GLN A 253 -12.35 1.18 14.84
N PRO A 254 -11.49 1.04 13.80
CA PRO A 254 -11.08 -0.29 13.30
C PRO A 254 -10.08 -1.02 14.19
N THR A 255 -9.36 -0.30 15.04
CA THR A 255 -8.28 -0.81 15.91
C THR A 255 -8.28 -0.07 17.24
N ASP A 256 -7.59 -0.59 18.26
CA ASP A 256 -7.51 0.04 19.59
C ASP A 256 -6.92 1.46 19.52
N HIS A 257 -5.92 1.66 18.63
CA HIS A 257 -5.29 2.94 18.33
C HIS A 257 -5.45 3.27 16.86
N TYR A 258 -5.91 4.47 16.54
CA TYR A 258 -6.25 4.84 15.17
C TYR A 258 -5.88 6.29 14.86
N MET A 259 -4.78 6.49 14.13
CA MET A 259 -4.14 7.79 13.95
C MET A 259 -4.90 8.75 13.01
N ARG A 260 -5.87 8.26 12.23
CA ARG A 260 -6.62 9.08 11.26
C ARG A 260 -7.23 10.32 11.88
N THR A 261 -7.81 10.21 13.09
CA THR A 261 -8.44 11.34 13.80
C THR A 261 -7.47 12.49 14.01
N TYR A 262 -6.21 12.18 14.30
CA TYR A 262 -5.14 13.17 14.46
C TYR A 262 -4.89 13.95 13.16
N TYR A 263 -4.72 13.25 12.04
CA TYR A 263 -4.45 13.92 10.76
C TYR A 263 -5.66 14.69 10.23
N VAL A 264 -6.87 14.23 10.47
CA VAL A 264 -8.09 15.03 10.20
C VAL A 264 -8.09 16.32 11.02
N ALA A 265 -7.65 16.27 12.28
CA ALA A 265 -7.52 17.47 13.10
C ALA A 265 -6.41 18.41 12.61
N ILE A 266 -5.26 17.87 12.21
CA ILE A 266 -4.15 18.65 11.63
C ILE A 266 -4.65 19.47 10.43
N GLU A 267 -5.33 18.85 9.49
CA GLU A 267 -5.81 19.51 8.29
C GLU A 267 -6.94 20.53 8.56
N ALA A 268 -7.78 20.27 9.57
CA ALA A 268 -8.92 21.12 9.87
C ALA A 268 -8.60 22.31 10.79
N TYR A 269 -7.62 22.20 11.69
CA TYR A 269 -7.46 23.12 12.82
C TYR A 269 -6.12 23.84 12.91
N LEU A 270 -5.13 23.49 12.08
CA LEU A 270 -3.87 24.21 12.02
C LEU A 270 -3.85 25.14 10.78
N SER A 271 -4.15 26.41 10.99
CA SER A 271 -4.21 27.43 9.93
C SER A 271 -2.85 27.73 9.28
N TYR A 272 -1.75 27.46 9.98
CA TYR A 272 -0.36 27.60 9.51
C TYR A 272 0.26 26.25 9.13
N TYR A 273 -0.56 25.26 8.89
CA TYR A 273 -0.13 23.92 8.51
C TYR A 273 0.73 23.95 7.24
N LYS A 274 1.94 23.46 7.37
CA LYS A 274 2.81 23.15 6.23
C LYS A 274 2.68 21.66 5.92
N ARG A 275 2.39 21.33 4.68
CA ARG A 275 2.08 19.97 4.25
C ARG A 275 3.04 18.89 4.80
N LEU A 276 4.34 19.20 4.90
CA LEU A 276 5.38 18.26 5.34
C LEU A 276 5.76 18.42 6.81
N CYS A 277 5.18 19.38 7.55
CA CYS A 277 5.53 19.68 8.94
C CYS A 277 4.30 19.66 9.84
N ILE A 278 4.46 19.17 11.06
CA ILE A 278 3.49 19.29 12.16
C ILE A 278 4.24 19.91 13.34
N GLY A 279 3.96 21.20 13.59
CA GLY A 279 4.78 21.98 14.51
C GLY A 279 6.25 22.02 14.05
N ALA A 280 7.16 21.74 14.94
CA ALA A 280 8.60 21.69 14.68
C ALA A 280 9.10 20.33 14.12
N LYS A 281 8.20 19.38 13.86
CA LYS A 281 8.59 18.03 13.40
C LYS A 281 8.14 17.74 11.97
N PRO A 282 8.97 17.07 11.14
CA PRO A 282 8.53 16.49 9.89
C PRO A 282 7.38 15.48 10.10
N ARG A 283 6.40 15.49 9.20
CA ARG A 283 5.19 14.65 9.28
C ARG A 283 5.51 13.15 9.36
N HIS A 284 6.46 12.66 8.56
CA HIS A 284 6.88 11.26 8.60
C HIS A 284 7.50 10.88 9.96
N LYS A 285 8.25 11.80 10.58
CA LYS A 285 8.87 11.57 11.90
C LYS A 285 7.81 11.47 13.00
N VAL A 286 6.72 12.24 12.92
CA VAL A 286 5.59 12.11 13.85
C VAL A 286 4.99 10.70 13.81
N MET A 287 4.80 10.12 12.62
CA MET A 287 4.31 8.75 12.48
C MET A 287 5.31 7.71 12.99
N LEU A 288 6.61 7.87 12.68
CA LEU A 288 7.65 6.97 13.16
C LEU A 288 7.74 6.98 14.69
N ASP A 289 7.75 8.18 15.31
CA ASP A 289 7.78 8.35 16.77
C ASP A 289 6.55 7.71 17.42
N TYR A 290 5.33 7.96 16.89
CA TYR A 290 4.11 7.37 17.41
C TYR A 290 4.10 5.84 17.32
N THR A 291 4.56 5.29 16.19
CA THR A 291 4.67 3.84 16.00
C THR A 291 5.64 3.21 17.00
N ARG A 292 6.79 3.84 17.25
CA ARG A 292 7.74 3.41 18.28
C ARG A 292 7.13 3.49 19.69
N ASP A 293 6.47 4.61 19.99
CA ASP A 293 5.86 4.84 21.30
C ASP A 293 4.72 3.84 21.56
N PHE A 294 3.93 3.50 20.56
CA PHE A 294 2.96 2.41 20.62
C PHE A 294 3.64 1.08 21.00
N MET A 295 4.74 0.74 20.32
CA MET A 295 5.47 -0.51 20.58
C MET A 295 6.10 -0.55 21.97
N THR A 296 6.40 0.58 22.59
CA THR A 296 7.05 0.67 23.92
C THR A 296 6.10 0.96 25.08
N SER A 297 4.84 1.27 24.81
CA SER A 297 3.88 1.69 25.86
C SER A 297 3.23 0.52 26.60
N TYR A 298 3.36 -0.69 26.09
CA TYR A 298 2.75 -1.90 26.65
C TYR A 298 3.81 -2.81 27.29
N ARG A 299 3.36 -3.66 28.22
CA ARG A 299 4.22 -4.66 28.86
C ARG A 299 4.74 -5.66 27.81
N PRO A 300 5.91 -6.28 28.01
CA PRO A 300 6.41 -7.31 27.10
C PRO A 300 5.44 -8.47 26.87
N SER A 301 4.63 -8.83 27.88
CA SER A 301 3.60 -9.87 27.79
C SER A 301 2.33 -9.48 27.02
N THR A 302 2.16 -8.19 26.68
CA THR A 302 1.03 -7.70 25.88
C THR A 302 1.46 -7.68 24.42
N PRO A 303 0.96 -8.58 23.56
CA PRO A 303 1.33 -8.61 22.15
C PRO A 303 0.74 -7.42 21.41
N ARG A 304 1.44 -6.96 20.38
CA ARG A 304 1.07 -5.77 19.60
C ARG A 304 1.10 -6.07 18.11
N PHE A 305 0.08 -5.57 17.43
CA PHE A 305 0.02 -5.53 15.98
C PHE A 305 -0.15 -4.08 15.53
N VAL A 306 0.73 -3.58 14.70
CA VAL A 306 0.59 -2.24 14.12
C VAL A 306 0.82 -2.27 12.63
N PHE A 307 -0.07 -1.61 11.90
CA PHE A 307 0.08 -1.28 10.49
C PHE A 307 0.13 0.24 10.33
N SER A 308 1.30 0.76 9.96
CA SER A 308 1.54 2.18 9.66
C SER A 308 1.79 2.33 8.16
N PHE A 309 1.08 3.25 7.50
CA PHE A 309 1.18 3.46 6.06
C PHE A 309 1.33 4.95 5.75
N HIS A 310 2.48 5.31 5.17
CA HIS A 310 2.89 6.69 4.90
C HIS A 310 2.75 7.02 3.42
N GLY A 311 1.91 8.01 3.08
CA GLY A 311 1.64 8.42 1.71
C GLY A 311 2.31 9.74 1.29
N GLU A 312 2.44 10.70 2.20
CA GLU A 312 2.78 12.09 1.89
C GLU A 312 4.08 12.27 1.10
N LEU A 313 5.12 11.47 1.38
CA LEU A 313 6.44 11.63 0.77
C LEU A 313 6.59 10.93 -0.59
N SER A 314 5.79 9.88 -0.86
CA SER A 314 6.06 9.01 -2.00
C SER A 314 4.89 8.84 -2.98
N HIS A 315 3.65 9.14 -2.57
CA HIS A 315 2.47 9.00 -3.43
C HIS A 315 2.58 9.85 -4.72
N ASP A 316 2.97 11.12 -4.60
CA ASP A 316 3.01 12.07 -5.71
C ASP A 316 4.40 12.32 -6.29
N SER A 317 5.46 11.85 -5.61
CA SER A 317 6.85 12.14 -5.95
C SER A 317 7.72 10.90 -5.83
N ILE A 318 8.55 10.65 -6.83
CA ILE A 318 9.59 9.60 -6.75
C ILE A 318 10.83 10.05 -5.97
N ASN A 319 10.98 11.34 -5.71
CA ASN A 319 12.20 11.92 -5.17
C ASN A 319 12.08 12.33 -3.71
N LEU A 320 10.91 12.86 -3.31
CA LEU A 320 10.74 13.47 -2.00
C LEU A 320 10.95 12.47 -0.82
N VAL A 321 10.66 11.18 -1.02
CA VAL A 321 10.87 10.15 0.01
C VAL A 321 12.33 10.06 0.49
N GLY A 322 13.28 10.49 -0.33
CA GLY A 322 14.70 10.53 0.04
C GLY A 322 15.03 11.38 1.27
N VAL A 323 14.19 12.39 1.59
CA VAL A 323 14.38 13.23 2.77
C VAL A 323 14.22 12.45 4.09
N ALA A 324 13.50 11.32 4.04
CA ALA A 324 13.27 10.47 5.21
C ALA A 324 14.41 9.45 5.47
N ASP A 325 15.40 9.30 4.59
CA ASP A 325 16.39 8.22 4.68
C ASP A 325 17.16 8.20 6.02
N THR A 326 17.59 9.37 6.48
CA THR A 326 18.30 9.48 7.77
C THR A 326 17.36 9.24 8.95
N ASP A 327 16.15 9.80 8.93
CA ASP A 327 15.17 9.64 10.02
C ASP A 327 14.70 8.19 10.14
N LEU A 328 14.42 7.53 9.02
CA LEU A 328 14.08 6.11 8.99
C LEU A 328 15.23 5.24 9.49
N THR A 329 16.47 5.56 9.09
CA THR A 329 17.65 4.83 9.59
C THR A 329 17.79 4.97 11.11
N ASN A 330 17.66 6.18 11.63
CA ASN A 330 17.75 6.44 13.08
C ASN A 330 16.64 5.71 13.84
N TRP A 331 15.42 5.72 13.31
CA TRP A 331 14.29 4.98 13.87
C TRP A 331 14.55 3.47 13.93
N LEU A 332 15.10 2.88 12.88
CA LEU A 332 15.50 1.46 12.86
C LEU A 332 16.60 1.16 13.90
N VAL A 333 17.57 2.08 14.04
CA VAL A 333 18.61 1.98 15.08
C VAL A 333 18.00 2.01 16.48
N GLU A 334 17.05 2.90 16.74
CA GLU A 334 16.35 3.01 18.02
C GLU A 334 15.52 1.75 18.33
N LEU A 335 14.80 1.20 17.36
CA LEU A 335 14.06 -0.06 17.53
C LEU A 335 14.98 -1.22 17.92
N LYS A 336 16.17 -1.31 17.32
CA LYS A 336 17.15 -2.34 17.67
C LYS A 336 17.72 -2.10 19.08
N LYS A 337 18.15 -0.88 19.39
CA LYS A 337 18.76 -0.52 20.68
C LYS A 337 17.77 -0.68 21.84
N SER A 338 16.50 -0.37 21.65
CA SER A 338 15.46 -0.53 22.68
C SER A 338 15.06 -1.99 22.93
N GLY A 339 15.56 -2.93 22.13
CA GLY A 339 15.21 -4.35 22.25
C GLY A 339 13.82 -4.72 21.70
N ILE A 340 13.07 -3.80 21.11
CA ILE A 340 11.75 -4.06 20.51
C ILE A 340 11.83 -5.21 19.50
N LEU A 341 12.88 -5.20 18.67
CA LEU A 341 13.06 -6.20 17.61
C LEU A 341 13.39 -7.60 18.15
N ASN A 342 13.71 -7.74 19.44
CA ASN A 342 13.94 -9.07 20.03
C ASN A 342 12.66 -9.92 20.11
N SER A 343 11.48 -9.30 20.04
CA SER A 343 10.17 -9.99 20.08
C SER A 343 9.22 -9.50 19.00
N THR A 344 9.72 -8.92 17.91
CA THR A 344 8.90 -8.30 16.88
C THR A 344 9.35 -8.74 15.49
N ILE A 345 8.42 -9.21 14.67
CA ILE A 345 8.61 -9.28 13.22
C ILE A 345 8.39 -7.88 12.68
N LEU A 346 9.44 -7.29 12.12
CA LEU A 346 9.37 -6.01 11.41
C LEU A 346 9.15 -6.27 9.92
N VAL A 347 8.07 -5.73 9.38
CA VAL A 347 7.76 -5.71 7.94
C VAL A 347 7.91 -4.29 7.45
N LEU A 348 8.87 -4.04 6.56
CA LEU A 348 9.03 -2.78 5.89
C LEU A 348 8.65 -2.97 4.42
N MET A 349 7.64 -2.22 3.93
CA MET A 349 6.97 -2.54 2.69
C MET A 349 6.54 -1.32 1.87
N SER A 350 6.09 -1.57 0.66
CA SER A 350 5.26 -0.69 -0.15
C SER A 350 4.11 -1.48 -0.78
N ASP A 351 3.07 -0.79 -1.15
CA ASP A 351 1.89 -1.35 -1.82
C ASP A 351 2.12 -1.60 -3.31
N HIS A 352 2.68 -0.64 -4.03
CA HIS A 352 3.06 -0.70 -5.45
C HIS A 352 4.21 0.27 -5.73
N GLY A 353 4.78 0.25 -6.93
CA GLY A 353 5.72 1.27 -7.36
C GLY A 353 5.02 2.52 -7.90
N ASN A 354 5.79 3.53 -8.32
CA ASN A 354 5.22 4.80 -8.76
C ASN A 354 4.35 4.65 -10.01
N ARG A 355 3.16 5.30 -10.01
CA ARG A 355 2.13 5.19 -11.04
C ARG A 355 2.04 6.40 -11.96
N PHE A 356 2.33 7.59 -11.45
CA PHE A 356 1.99 8.85 -12.12
C PHE A 356 3.18 9.72 -12.53
N ALA A 357 4.40 9.37 -12.12
CA ALA A 357 5.60 10.10 -12.54
C ALA A 357 6.06 9.65 -13.94
N GLU A 358 6.84 10.49 -14.59
CA GLU A 358 7.38 10.22 -15.94
C GLU A 358 8.17 8.92 -16.04
N VAL A 359 8.83 8.51 -14.96
CA VAL A 359 9.54 7.23 -14.87
C VAL A 359 8.65 6.05 -15.25
N ARG A 360 7.35 6.11 -14.96
CA ARG A 360 6.37 5.07 -15.29
C ARG A 360 6.18 4.90 -16.81
N ASN A 361 6.58 5.88 -17.61
CA ASN A 361 6.52 5.80 -19.08
C ASN A 361 7.60 4.90 -19.67
N THR A 362 8.66 4.58 -18.90
CA THR A 362 9.70 3.65 -19.33
C THR A 362 9.28 2.19 -19.14
N LEU A 363 9.93 1.24 -19.83
CA LEU A 363 9.68 -0.19 -19.65
C LEU A 363 10.06 -0.64 -18.24
N GLN A 364 11.20 -0.16 -17.72
CA GLN A 364 11.64 -0.51 -16.38
C GLN A 364 10.69 0.07 -15.32
N GLY A 365 10.28 1.33 -15.44
CA GLY A 365 9.36 1.97 -14.51
C GLY A 365 8.00 1.28 -14.46
N LYS A 366 7.51 0.77 -15.61
CA LYS A 366 6.32 -0.07 -15.68
C LYS A 366 6.48 -1.38 -14.90
N GLN A 367 7.63 -2.04 -15.00
CA GLN A 367 7.91 -3.25 -14.22
C GLN A 367 8.09 -2.93 -12.74
N GLU A 368 8.73 -1.81 -12.43
CA GLU A 368 8.92 -1.36 -11.06
C GLU A 368 7.60 -1.01 -10.35
N GLU A 369 6.57 -0.53 -11.07
CA GLU A 369 5.23 -0.37 -10.50
C GLU A 369 4.67 -1.69 -9.96
N ARG A 370 4.95 -2.81 -10.65
CA ARG A 370 4.45 -4.13 -10.30
C ARG A 370 5.25 -4.83 -9.21
N LEU A 371 6.46 -4.36 -8.92
CA LEU A 371 7.41 -4.96 -7.99
C LEU A 371 7.76 -3.99 -6.85
N PRO A 372 6.83 -3.76 -5.91
CA PRO A 372 7.09 -2.90 -4.77
C PRO A 372 8.12 -3.48 -3.82
N PHE A 373 8.65 -2.63 -2.94
CA PHE A 373 9.55 -3.05 -1.88
C PHE A 373 8.79 -3.85 -0.82
N PHE A 374 9.34 -4.99 -0.43
CA PHE A 374 8.80 -5.80 0.66
C PHE A 374 9.92 -6.56 1.38
N SER A 375 10.00 -6.41 2.70
CA SER A 375 11.04 -7.07 3.50
C SER A 375 10.54 -7.48 4.87
N PHE A 376 11.15 -8.53 5.42
CA PHE A 376 10.89 -9.03 6.76
C PHE A 376 12.19 -9.06 7.57
N THR A 377 12.09 -8.67 8.83
CA THR A 377 13.15 -8.89 9.82
C THR A 377 12.59 -9.73 10.94
N PHE A 378 13.17 -10.89 11.16
CA PHE A 378 12.75 -11.81 12.21
C PHE A 378 13.65 -11.71 13.44
N PRO A 379 13.10 -11.87 14.66
CA PRO A 379 13.91 -12.02 15.86
C PRO A 379 14.86 -13.23 15.73
N ASP A 380 16.05 -13.15 16.32
CA ASP A 380 17.04 -14.22 16.19
C ASP A 380 16.57 -15.56 16.75
N TRP A 381 15.80 -15.52 17.87
CA TRP A 381 15.22 -16.72 18.44
C TRP A 381 14.20 -17.39 17.48
N PHE A 382 13.44 -16.60 16.69
CA PHE A 382 12.50 -17.14 15.72
C PHE A 382 13.21 -17.99 14.69
N LYS A 383 14.35 -17.54 14.19
CA LYS A 383 15.16 -18.27 13.19
C LYS A 383 15.65 -19.63 13.69
N THR A 384 15.80 -19.78 15.01
CA THR A 384 16.26 -21.04 15.65
C THR A 384 15.10 -21.93 16.09
N HIS A 385 14.03 -21.37 16.67
CA HIS A 385 12.89 -22.13 17.19
C HIS A 385 11.90 -22.54 16.10
N HIS A 386 11.78 -21.73 15.04
CA HIS A 386 10.95 -21.99 13.87
C HIS A 386 11.84 -22.17 12.62
N ARG A 387 12.86 -23.02 12.76
CA ARG A 387 13.90 -23.16 11.74
C ARG A 387 13.36 -23.58 10.38
N GLU A 388 12.46 -24.57 10.34
CA GLU A 388 11.84 -25.04 9.09
C GLU A 388 11.07 -23.92 8.40
N GLN A 389 10.23 -23.18 9.13
CA GLN A 389 9.44 -22.07 8.61
C GLN A 389 10.36 -20.95 8.07
N TYR A 390 11.45 -20.66 8.79
CA TYR A 390 12.40 -19.65 8.36
C TYR A 390 13.22 -20.10 7.13
N GLU A 391 13.63 -21.36 7.06
CA GLU A 391 14.30 -21.92 5.88
C GLU A 391 13.38 -21.90 4.66
N ASN A 392 12.10 -22.26 4.80
CA ASN A 392 11.10 -22.16 3.75
C ASN A 392 10.91 -20.71 3.30
N PHE A 393 10.79 -19.77 4.26
CA PHE A 393 10.73 -18.34 3.98
C PHE A 393 11.92 -17.88 3.12
N ARG A 394 13.12 -18.29 3.48
CA ARG A 394 14.36 -17.98 2.75
C ARG A 394 14.36 -18.52 1.32
N GLN A 395 13.82 -19.73 1.10
CA GLN A 395 13.67 -20.32 -0.23
C GLN A 395 12.70 -19.55 -1.11
N ASN A 396 11.74 -18.82 -0.50
CA ASN A 396 10.71 -18.08 -1.21
C ASN A 396 11.14 -16.68 -1.65
N LEU A 397 12.31 -16.18 -1.25
CA LEU A 397 12.75 -14.81 -1.54
C LEU A 397 12.77 -14.48 -3.04
N ASP A 398 13.11 -15.46 -3.88
CA ASP A 398 13.17 -15.32 -5.34
C ASP A 398 11.94 -15.92 -6.06
N ARG A 399 10.90 -16.32 -5.31
CA ARG A 399 9.65 -16.85 -5.86
C ARG A 399 8.64 -15.76 -6.16
N LEU A 400 7.66 -16.11 -6.99
CA LEU A 400 6.48 -15.26 -7.18
C LEU A 400 5.64 -15.23 -5.90
N VAL A 401 5.61 -14.07 -5.26
CA VAL A 401 4.87 -13.79 -4.02
C VAL A 401 3.83 -12.70 -4.28
N THR A 402 2.69 -12.79 -3.62
CA THR A 402 1.57 -11.85 -3.74
C THR A 402 1.12 -11.32 -2.38
N PRO A 403 0.29 -10.28 -2.34
CA PRO A 403 -0.37 -9.85 -1.10
C PRO A 403 -1.15 -10.96 -0.38
N PHE A 404 -1.73 -11.92 -1.14
CA PHE A 404 -2.44 -13.07 -0.56
C PHE A 404 -1.51 -13.98 0.24
N ASP A 405 -0.28 -14.22 -0.26
CA ASP A 405 0.71 -15.06 0.42
C ASP A 405 1.18 -14.41 1.72
N VAL A 406 1.36 -13.09 1.70
CA VAL A 406 1.73 -12.33 2.91
C VAL A 406 0.60 -12.36 3.93
N HIS A 407 -0.67 -12.20 3.49
CA HIS A 407 -1.83 -12.34 4.38
C HIS A 407 -1.85 -13.68 5.08
N GLU A 408 -1.65 -14.76 4.32
CA GLU A 408 -1.60 -16.13 4.84
C GLU A 408 -0.44 -16.31 5.83
N THR A 409 0.72 -15.69 5.55
CA THR A 409 1.86 -15.67 6.47
C THR A 409 1.55 -14.95 7.77
N LEU A 410 0.84 -13.81 7.70
CA LEU A 410 0.40 -13.08 8.89
C LEU A 410 -0.57 -13.91 9.73
N GLN A 411 -1.45 -14.70 9.12
CA GLN A 411 -2.30 -15.64 9.86
C GLN A 411 -1.49 -16.77 10.50
N ASP A 412 -0.49 -17.31 9.80
CA ASP A 412 0.37 -18.36 10.33
C ASP A 412 1.20 -17.88 11.53
N ILE A 413 1.61 -16.61 11.60
CA ILE A 413 2.25 -16.02 12.78
C ILE A 413 1.38 -16.21 14.03
N LEU A 414 0.06 -16.09 13.93
CA LEU A 414 -0.87 -16.38 15.04
C LEU A 414 -0.90 -17.88 15.38
N THR A 415 -0.93 -18.74 14.36
CA THR A 415 -1.07 -20.18 14.55
C THR A 415 0.20 -20.84 15.09
N LEU A 416 1.39 -20.35 14.70
CA LEU A 416 2.67 -20.79 15.25
C LEU A 416 2.74 -20.69 16.77
N GLN A 417 2.00 -19.76 17.35
CA GLN A 417 1.93 -19.59 18.81
C GLN A 417 0.90 -20.50 19.49
N THR A 418 -0.08 -21.02 18.74
CA THR A 418 -1.20 -21.80 19.29
C THR A 418 -1.07 -23.31 19.08
N LEU A 419 -0.04 -23.79 18.37
CA LEU A 419 0.18 -25.21 18.03
C LEU A 419 -1.02 -25.91 17.37
N LYS A 420 -1.97 -25.15 16.80
CA LYS A 420 -3.09 -25.73 16.06
C LYS A 420 -2.67 -25.98 14.61
N ALA A 421 -2.79 -27.23 14.18
CA ALA A 421 -2.59 -27.57 12.77
C ALA A 421 -3.64 -26.84 11.91
N LYS A 422 -3.16 -26.06 10.94
CA LYS A 422 -4.02 -25.38 9.96
C LYS A 422 -4.49 -26.39 8.91
N GLN A 423 -5.79 -26.47 8.68
CA GLN A 423 -6.31 -27.19 7.52
C GLN A 423 -6.09 -26.32 6.28
N LYS A 424 -5.18 -26.72 5.43
CA LYS A 424 -4.93 -26.02 4.16
C LYS A 424 -6.06 -26.34 3.17
N PRO A 425 -6.62 -25.35 2.48
CA PRO A 425 -7.56 -25.60 1.39
C PRO A 425 -6.82 -26.34 0.24
N ALA A 426 -7.50 -27.29 -0.39
CA ALA A 426 -6.94 -28.13 -1.45
C ALA A 426 -6.46 -27.35 -2.69
N ILE A 427 -7.04 -26.18 -2.94
CA ILE A 427 -6.65 -25.25 -4.00
C ILE A 427 -6.67 -23.85 -3.39
N SER A 428 -5.50 -23.24 -3.19
CA SER A 428 -5.39 -21.88 -2.68
C SER A 428 -4.48 -21.06 -3.59
N ARG A 429 -4.95 -19.85 -3.96
CA ARG A 429 -4.11 -18.83 -4.60
C ARG A 429 -3.05 -18.29 -3.64
N ALA A 430 -3.25 -18.46 -2.34
CA ALA A 430 -2.35 -18.03 -1.27
C ALA A 430 -1.52 -19.21 -0.76
N ILE A 431 -0.22 -19.00 -0.63
CA ILE A 431 0.71 -19.94 -0.01
C ILE A 431 1.49 -19.15 1.05
N SER A 432 1.40 -19.55 2.31
CA SER A 432 2.20 -18.93 3.37
C SER A 432 3.69 -18.97 3.01
N LEU A 433 4.40 -17.90 3.30
CA LEU A 433 5.86 -17.86 3.11
C LEU A 433 6.62 -18.82 4.05
N PHE A 434 5.94 -19.38 5.05
CA PHE A 434 6.48 -20.44 5.90
C PHE A 434 6.34 -21.84 5.28
N ASP A 435 5.66 -21.94 4.13
CA ASP A 435 5.63 -23.12 3.26
C ASP A 435 6.44 -22.86 2.00
N VAL A 436 6.89 -23.91 1.32
CA VAL A 436 7.66 -23.76 0.08
C VAL A 436 6.72 -23.41 -1.09
N ILE A 437 6.92 -22.25 -1.68
CA ILE A 437 6.23 -21.86 -2.92
C ILE A 437 6.85 -22.61 -4.11
N PRO A 438 6.04 -23.27 -4.97
CA PRO A 438 6.55 -24.02 -6.12
C PRO A 438 7.36 -23.13 -7.09
N GLN A 439 8.48 -23.65 -7.58
CA GLN A 439 9.31 -22.93 -8.56
C GLN A 439 8.60 -22.66 -9.89
N ASN A 440 7.67 -23.51 -10.25
CA ASN A 440 6.90 -23.42 -11.47
C ASN A 440 5.61 -22.61 -11.33
N ARG A 441 5.40 -21.95 -10.19
CA ARG A 441 4.22 -21.09 -9.98
C ARG A 441 4.15 -20.01 -11.04
N SER A 442 3.04 -19.96 -11.77
CA SER A 442 2.73 -18.92 -12.74
C SER A 442 1.95 -17.76 -12.14
N CYS A 443 1.82 -16.66 -12.87
CA CYS A 443 0.93 -15.58 -12.49
C CYS A 443 -0.53 -16.03 -12.36
N ALA A 444 -0.98 -16.98 -13.22
CA ALA A 444 -2.32 -17.54 -13.14
C ALA A 444 -2.55 -18.31 -11.82
N ASP A 445 -1.58 -19.13 -11.40
CA ASP A 445 -1.65 -19.84 -10.13
C ASP A 445 -1.69 -18.90 -8.93
N ALA A 446 -1.03 -17.74 -9.05
CA ALA A 446 -0.98 -16.69 -8.03
C ALA A 446 -2.15 -15.69 -8.11
N TYR A 447 -3.12 -15.91 -9.03
CA TYR A 447 -4.28 -15.08 -9.26
C TYR A 447 -3.94 -13.64 -9.70
N ILE A 448 -2.84 -13.48 -10.43
CA ILE A 448 -2.42 -12.20 -11.00
C ILE A 448 -2.90 -12.13 -12.45
N GLU A 449 -3.70 -11.12 -12.76
CA GLU A 449 -4.11 -10.86 -14.14
C GLU A 449 -2.90 -10.48 -15.02
N PRO A 450 -2.93 -10.79 -16.33
CA PRO A 450 -1.81 -10.53 -17.24
C PRO A 450 -1.31 -9.09 -17.23
N HIS A 451 -2.21 -8.14 -17.08
CA HIS A 451 -1.86 -6.71 -17.02
C HIS A 451 -0.92 -6.39 -15.85
N TRP A 452 -1.08 -7.10 -14.73
CA TRP A 452 -0.33 -6.86 -13.49
C TRP A 452 0.84 -7.84 -13.30
N CYS A 453 0.99 -8.83 -14.16
CA CYS A 453 2.05 -9.82 -14.06
C CYS A 453 3.39 -9.25 -14.57
N ALA A 454 4.40 -9.22 -13.69
CA ALA A 454 5.75 -8.77 -14.04
C ALA A 454 6.55 -9.83 -14.83
N CYS A 455 6.11 -11.09 -14.82
CA CYS A 455 6.84 -12.23 -15.40
C CYS A 455 6.57 -12.48 -16.88
N LEU A 456 5.66 -11.71 -17.49
CA LEU A 456 5.26 -11.95 -18.88
C LEU A 456 6.29 -11.40 -19.87
N ASN A 457 6.57 -12.19 -20.90
CA ASN A 457 7.45 -11.78 -22.00
C ASN A 457 6.67 -10.96 -23.04
N TRP A 458 6.66 -9.64 -22.85
CA TRP A 458 6.09 -8.70 -23.79
C TRP A 458 7.13 -8.27 -24.82
N GLN A 459 6.88 -8.59 -26.10
CA GLN A 459 7.73 -8.13 -27.18
C GLN A 459 7.22 -6.79 -27.73
N PRO A 460 8.06 -5.73 -27.67
CA PRO A 460 7.72 -4.44 -28.28
C PRO A 460 7.43 -4.57 -29.78
N ILE A 461 6.44 -3.83 -30.25
CA ILE A 461 6.12 -3.67 -31.68
C ILE A 461 6.73 -2.36 -32.11
N ASN A 462 7.77 -2.43 -32.96
CA ASN A 462 8.55 -1.24 -33.37
C ASN A 462 7.74 -0.28 -34.25
N ASP A 463 6.88 -0.81 -35.11
CA ASP A 463 6.00 0.00 -35.95
C ASP A 463 4.56 -0.10 -35.46
N THR A 464 4.19 0.84 -34.60
CA THR A 464 2.83 0.92 -34.04
C THR A 464 1.83 1.56 -34.99
N THR A 465 2.29 2.22 -36.05
CA THR A 465 1.43 2.98 -36.98
C THR A 465 0.91 2.13 -38.12
N SER A 466 1.65 1.10 -38.54
CA SER A 466 1.25 0.22 -39.64
C SER A 466 0.53 -1.06 -39.18
N SER A 467 0.53 -1.37 -37.87
CA SER A 467 -0.15 -2.56 -37.36
C SER A 467 -1.65 -2.32 -37.16
N GLU A 468 -2.46 -2.97 -37.98
CA GLU A 468 -3.94 -2.94 -37.84
C GLU A 468 -4.39 -3.44 -36.48
N GLU A 469 -3.76 -4.49 -35.93
CA GLU A 469 -4.11 -5.07 -34.64
C GLU A 469 -3.83 -4.09 -33.50
N VAL A 470 -2.73 -3.34 -33.57
CA VAL A 470 -2.39 -2.31 -32.59
C VAL A 470 -3.40 -1.16 -32.65
N PHE A 471 -3.74 -0.70 -33.85
CA PHE A 471 -4.73 0.36 -34.03
C PHE A 471 -6.11 -0.06 -33.52
N ARG A 472 -6.56 -1.27 -33.86
CA ARG A 472 -7.83 -1.83 -33.38
C ARG A 472 -7.85 -2.03 -31.88
N SER A 473 -6.72 -2.46 -31.29
CA SER A 473 -6.57 -2.53 -29.84
C SER A 473 -6.71 -1.16 -29.19
N ALA A 474 -6.02 -0.14 -29.70
CA ALA A 474 -6.13 1.23 -29.21
C ALA A 474 -7.55 1.78 -29.32
N LYS A 475 -8.20 1.56 -30.46
CA LYS A 475 -9.60 1.95 -30.65
C LYS A 475 -10.53 1.25 -29.68
N THR A 476 -10.35 -0.05 -29.44
CA THR A 476 -11.15 -0.82 -28.47
C THR A 476 -11.05 -0.26 -27.05
N ILE A 477 -9.84 0.20 -26.65
CA ILE A 477 -9.65 0.87 -25.35
C ILE A 477 -10.49 2.14 -25.26
N VAL A 478 -10.39 3.02 -26.27
CA VAL A 478 -11.14 4.30 -26.30
C VAL A 478 -12.65 4.07 -26.36
N ASP A 479 -13.10 3.12 -27.16
CA ASP A 479 -14.53 2.77 -27.28
C ASP A 479 -15.07 2.21 -25.95
N THR A 480 -14.28 1.40 -25.24
CA THR A 480 -14.65 0.87 -23.92
C THR A 480 -14.78 1.99 -22.89
N ILE A 481 -13.82 2.93 -22.84
CA ILE A 481 -13.91 4.11 -21.96
C ILE A 481 -15.17 4.92 -22.29
N ASN A 482 -15.41 5.18 -23.55
CA ASN A 482 -16.57 5.95 -24.00
C ASN A 482 -17.90 5.26 -23.68
N HIS A 483 -17.99 3.95 -23.82
CA HIS A 483 -19.17 3.19 -23.44
C HIS A 483 -19.45 3.31 -21.94
N HIS A 484 -18.45 3.12 -21.09
CA HIS A 484 -18.62 3.21 -19.63
C HIS A 484 -18.91 4.63 -19.12
N THR A 485 -18.46 5.67 -19.83
CA THR A 485 -18.78 7.07 -19.53
C THR A 485 -20.06 7.58 -20.21
N GLU A 486 -20.78 6.74 -20.96
CA GLU A 486 -21.95 7.12 -21.73
C GLU A 486 -23.08 7.71 -20.86
N ARG A 487 -23.37 7.10 -19.72
CA ARG A 487 -24.36 7.59 -18.75
C ARG A 487 -24.05 8.98 -18.18
N HIS A 488 -22.81 9.42 -18.33
CA HIS A 488 -22.33 10.72 -17.88
C HIS A 488 -22.02 11.67 -19.05
N ARG A 489 -22.50 11.35 -20.28
CA ARG A 489 -22.17 12.13 -21.49
C ARG A 489 -22.60 13.60 -21.43
N GLY A 490 -23.53 13.96 -20.57
CA GLY A 490 -23.88 15.36 -20.31
C GLY A 490 -22.76 16.20 -19.74
N ILE A 491 -21.86 15.58 -18.96
CA ILE A 491 -20.77 16.26 -18.24
C ILE A 491 -19.37 15.75 -18.64
N CYS A 492 -19.26 14.52 -19.14
CA CYS A 492 -18.00 13.95 -19.63
C CYS A 492 -17.92 14.02 -21.16
N ALA A 493 -16.83 14.54 -21.67
CA ALA A 493 -16.57 14.61 -23.11
C ALA A 493 -16.39 13.20 -23.72
N LEU A 494 -16.72 13.08 -24.99
CA LEU A 494 -16.38 11.92 -25.81
C LEU A 494 -14.86 11.97 -26.08
N LEU A 495 -14.18 10.87 -25.81
CA LEU A 495 -12.75 10.75 -26.08
C LEU A 495 -12.50 10.19 -27.48
N THR A 496 -11.47 10.68 -28.13
CA THR A 496 -10.96 10.16 -29.40
C THR A 496 -9.50 9.75 -29.26
N LEU A 497 -9.07 8.77 -30.04
CA LEU A 497 -7.66 8.38 -30.11
C LEU A 497 -6.85 9.52 -30.74
N ASP A 498 -5.80 9.97 -30.07
CA ASP A 498 -4.88 10.99 -30.54
C ASP A 498 -3.58 10.38 -31.06
N GLU A 499 -2.93 9.55 -30.24
CA GLU A 499 -1.61 8.99 -30.53
C GLU A 499 -1.48 7.58 -29.92
N ILE A 500 -0.79 6.68 -30.58
CA ILE A 500 -0.32 5.42 -30.02
C ILE A 500 1.16 5.55 -29.73
N ARG A 501 1.53 5.63 -28.46
CA ARG A 501 2.92 5.86 -28.03
C ARG A 501 3.76 4.60 -28.01
N TRP A 502 3.13 3.48 -27.72
CA TRP A 502 3.83 2.21 -27.57
C TRP A 502 2.84 1.04 -27.64
N ALA A 503 3.32 -0.07 -28.18
CA ALA A 503 2.60 -1.33 -28.14
C ALA A 503 3.56 -2.50 -27.98
N ALA A 504 3.07 -3.59 -27.39
CA ALA A 504 3.77 -4.88 -27.33
C ALA A 504 2.78 -6.02 -27.48
N ARG A 505 3.26 -7.13 -27.97
CA ARG A 505 2.51 -8.38 -28.07
C ARG A 505 3.08 -9.38 -27.08
N LEU A 506 2.22 -10.08 -26.36
CA LEU A 506 2.62 -11.17 -25.49
C LEU A 506 3.09 -12.34 -26.35
N GLN A 507 4.33 -12.78 -26.13
CA GLN A 507 4.78 -14.03 -26.75
C GLN A 507 4.30 -15.24 -25.98
N PRO A 508 3.72 -16.24 -26.66
CA PRO A 508 3.49 -17.55 -26.05
C PRO A 508 4.83 -18.15 -25.60
N HIS A 509 4.82 -18.84 -24.48
CA HIS A 509 6.01 -19.56 -24.01
C HIS A 509 6.33 -20.72 -24.96
N GLU A 510 7.61 -20.93 -25.31
CA GLU A 510 8.04 -21.98 -26.26
C GLU A 510 7.78 -23.44 -25.80
N GLY A 511 7.38 -23.62 -24.54
CA GLY A 511 7.08 -24.92 -23.94
C GLY A 511 5.62 -25.32 -23.89
N LEU A 512 4.75 -24.63 -24.60
CA LEU A 512 3.31 -24.91 -24.60
C LEU A 512 2.96 -26.17 -25.36
N VAL A 513 2.75 -27.27 -24.63
CA VAL A 513 2.13 -28.48 -25.20
C VAL A 513 0.63 -28.25 -25.37
N ARG A 514 0.13 -28.33 -26.58
CA ARG A 514 -1.31 -28.39 -26.86
C ARG A 514 -1.83 -29.78 -26.65
N PHE A 515 -2.96 -29.88 -25.98
CA PHE A 515 -3.72 -31.13 -25.94
C PHE A 515 -4.85 -31.06 -26.98
N LYS A 516 -4.82 -31.96 -27.94
CA LYS A 516 -5.92 -32.18 -28.89
C LYS A 516 -6.94 -33.12 -28.24
N GLN A 517 -8.22 -32.75 -28.33
CA GLN A 517 -9.30 -33.65 -27.94
C GLN A 517 -9.27 -34.89 -28.84
N ASN A 518 -9.15 -36.07 -28.24
CA ASN A 518 -9.20 -37.34 -28.94
C ASN A 518 -10.34 -38.23 -28.40
N ARG A 519 -10.48 -39.44 -28.93
CA ARG A 519 -11.54 -40.40 -28.55
C ARG A 519 -11.10 -41.40 -27.48
N ASP A 520 -9.92 -41.20 -26.85
CA ASP A 520 -9.46 -42.02 -25.73
C ASP A 520 -10.13 -41.70 -24.42
N THR A 521 -9.99 -42.57 -23.42
CA THR A 521 -10.71 -42.52 -22.15
C THR A 521 -10.45 -41.26 -21.31
N ASP A 522 -9.33 -40.58 -21.52
CA ASP A 522 -8.98 -39.29 -20.92
C ASP A 522 -9.26 -38.07 -21.84
N GLY A 523 -9.57 -38.33 -23.10
CA GLY A 523 -10.07 -37.33 -24.04
C GLY A 523 -9.04 -36.38 -24.63
N PHE A 524 -7.76 -36.45 -24.24
CA PHE A 524 -6.73 -35.51 -24.68
C PHE A 524 -5.39 -36.18 -24.98
N LEU A 525 -4.72 -35.78 -26.05
CA LEU A 525 -3.38 -36.19 -26.44
C LEU A 525 -2.47 -34.97 -26.60
N GLY A 526 -1.21 -35.09 -26.12
CA GLY A 526 -0.19 -34.06 -26.33
C GLY A 526 0.15 -33.90 -27.80
N ASP A 527 0.04 -32.69 -28.35
CA ASP A 527 0.45 -32.39 -29.72
C ASP A 527 1.90 -31.87 -29.73
N PHE A 528 2.83 -32.69 -30.16
CA PHE A 528 4.23 -32.38 -30.27
C PHE A 528 4.65 -31.95 -31.69
N SER A 529 3.69 -31.68 -32.59
CA SER A 529 4.00 -31.25 -33.95
C SER A 529 4.63 -29.87 -33.96
N SER A 530 5.67 -29.68 -34.77
CA SER A 530 6.39 -28.41 -34.93
C SER A 530 5.63 -27.36 -35.76
N ASP A 531 4.43 -27.66 -36.23
CA ASP A 531 3.61 -26.71 -36.96
C ASP A 531 3.10 -25.63 -35.98
N ALA A 532 3.48 -24.40 -36.24
CA ALA A 532 3.29 -23.24 -35.42
C ALA A 532 1.92 -23.24 -34.70
N ILE A 533 1.97 -23.55 -33.41
CA ILE A 533 0.81 -23.53 -32.53
C ILE A 533 0.31 -22.07 -32.47
N ARG A 534 -0.67 -21.74 -33.30
CA ARG A 534 -1.34 -20.45 -33.20
C ARG A 534 -2.30 -20.51 -32.00
N ALA A 535 -1.93 -19.83 -30.91
CA ALA A 535 -2.86 -19.62 -29.82
C ALA A 535 -4.17 -19.03 -30.37
N PRO A 536 -5.35 -19.45 -29.89
CA PRO A 536 -6.63 -18.91 -30.36
C PRO A 536 -6.78 -17.40 -30.07
N HIS A 537 -5.95 -16.90 -29.17
CA HIS A 537 -5.98 -15.51 -28.73
C HIS A 537 -4.56 -14.91 -28.73
N ASP A 538 -4.46 -13.66 -29.17
CA ASP A 538 -3.30 -12.80 -28.93
C ASP A 538 -3.61 -11.83 -27.81
N MET A 539 -2.59 -11.39 -27.11
CA MET A 539 -2.71 -10.32 -26.15
C MET A 539 -1.79 -9.18 -26.53
N TYR A 540 -2.35 -7.99 -26.65
CA TYR A 540 -1.63 -6.76 -26.93
C TYR A 540 -1.67 -5.86 -25.71
N GLN A 541 -0.56 -5.21 -25.41
CA GLN A 541 -0.52 -4.12 -24.45
C GLN A 541 -0.26 -2.83 -25.21
N VAL A 542 -1.12 -1.83 -25.02
CA VAL A 542 -1.08 -0.59 -25.80
C VAL A 542 -1.08 0.60 -24.86
N LYS A 543 -0.17 1.53 -25.14
CA LYS A 543 -0.11 2.86 -24.50
C LYS A 543 -0.53 3.91 -25.53
N LEU A 544 -1.56 4.68 -25.19
CA LEU A 544 -2.17 5.64 -26.09
C LEU A 544 -2.49 6.97 -25.40
N VAL A 545 -2.66 8.02 -26.21
CA VAL A 545 -3.14 9.34 -25.78
C VAL A 545 -4.52 9.59 -26.36
N THR A 546 -5.36 10.28 -25.60
CA THR A 546 -6.71 10.66 -26.04
C THR A 546 -6.91 12.17 -26.07
N ASN A 547 -7.76 12.63 -27.00
CA ASN A 547 -8.28 13.99 -27.05
C ASN A 547 -9.75 14.03 -26.55
N PRO A 548 -10.21 15.14 -25.94
CA PRO A 548 -9.49 16.39 -25.64
C PRO A 548 -8.63 16.32 -24.34
N SER A 549 -8.75 15.23 -23.57
CA SER A 549 -8.18 15.11 -22.22
C SER A 549 -6.66 15.11 -22.15
N LYS A 550 -5.95 14.81 -23.26
CA LYS A 550 -4.53 14.45 -23.26
C LYS A 550 -4.17 13.38 -22.22
N ALA A 551 -5.17 12.53 -21.92
CA ALA A 551 -4.99 11.42 -21.01
C ALA A 551 -4.14 10.34 -21.67
N ILE A 552 -3.19 9.81 -20.89
CA ILE A 552 -2.36 8.68 -21.31
C ILE A 552 -2.94 7.43 -20.65
N TYR A 553 -3.39 6.49 -21.48
CA TYR A 553 -3.89 5.21 -21.01
C TYR A 553 -2.97 4.08 -21.44
N GLU A 554 -2.85 3.07 -20.57
CA GLU A 554 -2.22 1.80 -20.87
C GLU A 554 -3.20 0.67 -20.56
N ALA A 555 -3.37 -0.26 -21.47
CA ALA A 555 -4.26 -1.40 -21.27
C ALA A 555 -3.76 -2.66 -21.97
N SER A 556 -4.21 -3.82 -21.44
CA SER A 556 -3.99 -5.12 -22.08
C SER A 556 -5.28 -5.55 -22.78
N VAL A 557 -5.17 -5.78 -24.08
CA VAL A 557 -6.29 -6.10 -24.98
C VAL A 557 -6.17 -7.53 -25.47
N LEU A 558 -7.23 -8.32 -25.31
CA LEU A 558 -7.34 -9.67 -25.84
C LEU A 558 -7.89 -9.64 -27.26
N HIS A 559 -7.17 -10.23 -28.20
CA HIS A 559 -7.60 -10.43 -29.57
C HIS A 559 -7.97 -11.90 -29.80
N ASP A 560 -9.26 -12.18 -29.92
CA ASP A 560 -9.80 -13.47 -30.37
C ASP A 560 -9.63 -13.56 -31.89
N ARG A 561 -8.65 -14.37 -32.34
CA ARG A 561 -8.34 -14.51 -33.76
C ARG A 561 -9.44 -15.21 -34.56
N ALA A 562 -10.15 -16.13 -33.93
CA ALA A 562 -11.17 -16.91 -34.60
C ALA A 562 -12.38 -16.02 -35.03
N ASN A 563 -12.75 -15.10 -34.14
CA ASN A 563 -13.88 -14.18 -34.35
C ASN A 563 -13.41 -12.77 -34.75
N ASN A 564 -12.10 -12.53 -34.84
CA ASN A 564 -11.48 -11.25 -35.09
C ASN A 564 -12.01 -10.13 -34.17
N ARG A 565 -12.19 -10.45 -32.88
CA ARG A 565 -12.73 -9.56 -31.86
C ARG A 565 -11.68 -9.13 -30.87
N PHE A 566 -11.66 -7.83 -30.58
CA PHE A 566 -10.82 -7.24 -29.55
C PHE A 566 -11.66 -6.97 -28.30
N ARG A 567 -11.14 -7.27 -27.12
CA ARG A 567 -11.80 -7.06 -25.84
C ARG A 567 -10.80 -6.51 -24.82
N VAL A 568 -11.26 -5.56 -24.02
CA VAL A 568 -10.56 -5.04 -22.87
C VAL A 568 -11.51 -4.91 -21.70
N LYS A 569 -11.04 -5.20 -20.48
CA LYS A 569 -11.80 -4.93 -19.27
C LYS A 569 -11.52 -3.51 -18.81
N LEU A 570 -12.52 -2.83 -18.25
CA LEU A 570 -12.32 -1.48 -17.71
C LEU A 570 -11.26 -1.44 -16.60
N GLY A 571 -11.18 -2.50 -15.78
CA GLY A 571 -10.15 -2.66 -14.74
C GLY A 571 -8.72 -2.77 -15.27
N ASP A 572 -8.54 -3.27 -16.51
CA ASP A 572 -7.25 -3.42 -17.17
C ASP A 572 -6.80 -2.15 -17.92
N ILE A 573 -7.57 -1.05 -17.80
CA ILE A 573 -7.24 0.24 -18.37
C ILE A 573 -6.69 1.14 -17.26
N SER A 574 -5.37 1.33 -17.26
CA SER A 574 -4.68 2.23 -16.34
C SER A 574 -4.53 3.62 -16.97
N ARG A 575 -4.86 4.67 -16.21
CA ARG A 575 -4.45 6.02 -16.56
C ARG A 575 -3.13 6.32 -15.89
N ILE A 576 -2.10 6.66 -16.69
CA ILE A 576 -0.71 6.79 -16.24
C ILE A 576 -0.19 8.23 -16.20
N ASN A 577 -1.05 9.21 -16.45
CA ASN A 577 -0.75 10.61 -16.17
C ASN A 577 -1.80 11.23 -15.23
N LYS A 578 -1.37 12.22 -14.45
CA LYS A 578 -2.26 12.94 -13.53
C LYS A 578 -3.44 13.56 -14.29
N TYR A 579 -4.63 13.41 -13.74
CA TYR A 579 -5.84 14.02 -14.33
C TYR A 579 -6.26 15.32 -13.63
N GLY A 580 -5.62 15.69 -12.51
CA GLY A 580 -5.84 16.98 -11.85
C GLY A 580 -7.32 17.32 -11.69
N GLU A 581 -7.70 18.52 -12.12
CA GLU A 581 -9.08 19.03 -12.06
C GLU A 581 -9.95 18.58 -13.24
N GLN A 582 -9.37 17.95 -14.26
CA GLN A 582 -10.08 17.53 -15.48
C GLN A 582 -11.33 16.67 -15.23
N ALA A 583 -11.42 16.03 -14.09
CA ALA A 583 -12.49 15.11 -13.74
C ALA A 583 -13.34 15.59 -12.53
N ASN A 584 -13.28 16.87 -12.16
CA ASN A 584 -13.99 17.37 -10.97
C ASN A 584 -15.50 17.27 -11.10
N CYS A 585 -16.07 17.40 -12.31
CA CYS A 585 -17.51 17.29 -12.55
C CYS A 585 -18.12 15.93 -12.20
N ILE A 586 -17.31 14.86 -12.21
CA ILE A 586 -17.75 13.49 -11.92
C ILE A 586 -17.44 13.05 -10.49
N TYR A 587 -16.59 13.78 -9.78
CA TYR A 587 -16.04 13.37 -8.49
C TYR A 587 -17.10 13.01 -7.46
N GLU A 588 -18.17 13.82 -7.35
CA GLU A 588 -19.24 13.58 -6.38
C GLU A 588 -20.30 12.59 -6.87
N ARG A 589 -20.36 12.32 -8.19
CA ARG A 589 -21.41 11.50 -8.82
C ARG A 589 -20.97 10.06 -9.02
N ASP A 590 -19.74 9.88 -9.48
CA ASP A 590 -19.17 8.57 -9.82
C ASP A 590 -17.63 8.64 -9.71
N PRO A 591 -17.07 8.49 -8.50
CA PRO A 591 -15.65 8.63 -8.26
C PRO A 591 -14.78 7.66 -9.08
N GLU A 592 -15.31 6.48 -9.44
CA GLU A 592 -14.58 5.48 -10.22
C GLU A 592 -14.35 5.91 -11.66
N MET A 593 -15.23 6.75 -12.18
CA MET A 593 -15.11 7.29 -13.54
C MET A 593 -14.12 8.46 -13.64
N ARG A 594 -13.52 8.92 -12.52
CA ARG A 594 -12.55 10.04 -12.54
C ARG A 594 -11.38 9.80 -13.48
N LYS A 595 -10.86 8.60 -13.53
CA LYS A 595 -9.72 8.29 -14.40
C LYS A 595 -10.07 8.35 -15.90
N PHE A 596 -11.36 8.34 -16.24
CA PHE A 596 -11.86 8.28 -17.61
C PHE A 596 -12.60 9.54 -18.08
N CYS A 597 -13.20 10.27 -17.14
CA CYS A 597 -13.98 11.45 -17.48
C CYS A 597 -13.08 12.67 -17.71
N TYR A 598 -13.35 13.39 -18.77
CA TYR A 598 -12.91 14.75 -19.00
C TYR A 598 -14.13 15.67 -18.99
N CYS A 599 -14.18 16.60 -18.07
CA CYS A 599 -15.31 17.50 -17.89
C CYS A 599 -15.49 18.39 -19.14
N LYS A 600 -16.72 18.49 -19.61
CA LYS A 600 -17.09 19.50 -20.59
C LYS A 600 -17.06 20.88 -19.95
N GLU A 601 -16.59 21.86 -20.68
CA GLU A 601 -16.67 23.27 -20.29
C GLU A 601 -18.11 23.77 -20.25
#